data_d5f6cb7a9cbc88aa478a39abf6e00119
#
_entry.id   d5f6cb7a9cbc88aa478a39abf6e00119
#
_cell.length_a   1.000
_cell.length_b   1.000
_cell.length_c   1.000
_cell.angle_alpha   90.00
_cell.angle_beta   90.00
_cell.angle_gamma   90.00
#
_symmetry.space_group_name_H-M   'P 1'
#
loop_
_entity.id
_entity.type
_entity.pdbx_description
1 polymer ?
#
loop_
_entity_poly.entity_id
_entity_poly.type
_entity_poly.pdbx_seq_one_letter_code
_entity_poly.pdbx_strand_id
1 'polypeptide(L)'
;MIQTTNLTKVFGARTAVDALTLTVHEGEVFGFLGPNGAGKTTTVRMLTSLIAPTAGTARINGFEVGRDDTAIRRSVGILTETPGMYDQLSAQKNLTLFARLYEVGDVPGQVEKYLRLLGLWERRNDAVGSFSKGMKQKLAICRALLHEPAVVFLDEPTSGLDPEAARLVREFVAEIKAQGRTIFLCTHNLDEADRLCDRVGVMQQRLLTVDTPTALRRQLYGRKVVFHLREVGAGLPALLQSFPFVKEVEQVENKLLVGLDDPDAQNPVLVRALVQAGADVQFVGELRHSLEDVYLSLIQRGTTE
;
A
#
# COMPACT_ATOMS: atom_id res chain seq x y z
N MET A 1 14.60 5.94 -4.92
CA MET A 1 14.96 4.62 -4.38
C MET A 1 15.25 4.69 -2.90
N ILE A 2 14.71 3.75 -2.11
CA ILE A 2 14.95 3.65 -0.66
C ILE A 2 15.67 2.34 -0.39
N GLN A 3 16.71 2.37 0.43
CA GLN A 3 17.44 1.17 0.86
C GLN A 3 17.68 1.22 2.36
N THR A 4 17.40 0.12 3.06
CA THR A 4 17.74 -0.05 4.47
C THR A 4 18.50 -1.35 4.67
N THR A 5 19.43 -1.34 5.62
CA THR A 5 20.20 -2.52 6.01
C THR A 5 20.22 -2.61 7.53
N ASN A 6 19.54 -3.62 8.08
CA ASN A 6 19.41 -3.88 9.51
C ASN A 6 18.97 -2.62 10.32
N LEU A 7 18.12 -1.78 9.71
CA LEU A 7 17.69 -0.53 10.33
C LEU A 7 16.89 -0.81 11.60
N THR A 8 17.37 -0.29 12.74
CA THR A 8 16.81 -0.61 14.05
C THR A 8 16.52 0.66 14.84
N LYS A 9 15.41 0.67 15.57
CA LYS A 9 15.05 1.73 16.51
C LYS A 9 14.59 1.18 17.83
N VAL A 10 15.27 1.60 18.89
CA VAL A 10 14.95 1.25 20.28
C VAL A 10 14.63 2.54 21.05
N PHE A 11 13.56 2.53 21.82
CA PHE A 11 13.16 3.58 22.75
C PHE A 11 13.16 3.01 24.18
N GLY A 12 14.16 3.34 24.97
CA GLY A 12 14.33 2.72 26.30
C GLY A 12 14.45 1.19 26.18
N ALA A 13 13.54 0.45 26.79
CA ALA A 13 13.49 -1.02 26.72
C ALA A 13 12.68 -1.56 25.54
N ARG A 14 12.00 -0.69 24.75
CA ARG A 14 11.12 -1.12 23.67
C ARG A 14 11.80 -1.02 22.31
N THR A 15 11.92 -2.14 21.60
CA THR A 15 12.29 -2.17 20.19
C THR A 15 11.07 -1.84 19.35
N ALA A 16 11.11 -0.71 18.64
CA ALA A 16 10.04 -0.27 17.77
C ALA A 16 10.21 -0.74 16.33
N VAL A 17 11.46 -0.87 15.87
CA VAL A 17 11.84 -1.42 14.55
C VAL A 17 13.07 -2.31 14.77
N ASP A 18 13.00 -3.55 14.31
CA ASP A 18 14.04 -4.55 14.51
C ASP A 18 14.62 -5.01 13.17
N ALA A 19 15.88 -4.68 12.94
CA ALA A 19 16.72 -5.12 11.82
C ALA A 19 16.04 -5.03 10.43
N LEU A 20 15.31 -3.94 10.14
CA LEU A 20 14.61 -3.76 8.88
C LEU A 20 15.59 -3.67 7.70
N THR A 21 15.55 -4.67 6.82
CA THR A 21 16.28 -4.70 5.55
C THR A 21 15.28 -4.69 4.40
N LEU A 22 15.25 -3.60 3.62
CA LEU A 22 14.26 -3.33 2.60
C LEU A 22 14.85 -2.55 1.44
N THR A 23 14.41 -2.86 0.22
CA THR A 23 14.66 -2.05 -0.97
C THR A 23 13.34 -1.68 -1.63
N VAL A 24 13.12 -0.36 -1.84
CA VAL A 24 12.02 0.19 -2.65
C VAL A 24 12.62 0.77 -3.92
N HIS A 25 12.08 0.38 -5.06
CA HIS A 25 12.59 0.77 -6.37
C HIS A 25 12.10 2.18 -6.77
N GLU A 26 12.76 2.77 -7.72
CA GLU A 26 12.35 4.06 -8.29
C GLU A 26 11.03 3.92 -9.05
N GLY A 27 10.13 4.90 -8.89
CA GLY A 27 8.80 4.89 -9.53
C GLY A 27 7.80 3.87 -8.96
N GLU A 28 8.18 3.14 -7.91
CA GLU A 28 7.34 2.13 -7.26
C GLU A 28 6.39 2.76 -6.24
N VAL A 29 5.16 2.27 -6.18
CA VAL A 29 4.27 2.43 -5.01
C VAL A 29 4.46 1.25 -4.08
N PHE A 30 5.17 1.47 -3.01
CA PHE A 30 5.45 0.44 -2.00
C PHE A 30 4.52 0.58 -0.81
N GLY A 31 3.71 -0.45 -0.55
CA GLY A 31 2.82 -0.55 0.60
C GLY A 31 3.53 -1.09 1.83
N PHE A 32 3.51 -0.37 2.95
CA PHE A 32 4.09 -0.82 4.21
C PHE A 32 2.97 -1.09 5.21
N LEU A 33 2.63 -2.37 5.34
CA LEU A 33 1.46 -2.87 6.04
C LEU A 33 1.81 -3.37 7.44
N GLY A 34 0.91 -3.20 8.38
CA GLY A 34 1.10 -3.74 9.72
C GLY A 34 0.08 -3.16 10.70
N PRO A 35 -0.12 -3.79 11.86
CA PRO A 35 -1.04 -3.30 12.88
C PRO A 35 -0.53 -1.99 13.51
N ASN A 36 -1.37 -1.37 14.31
CA ASN A 36 -0.94 -0.22 15.11
C ASN A 36 0.18 -0.63 16.06
N GLY A 37 1.24 0.19 16.11
CA GLY A 37 2.42 -0.13 16.91
C GLY A 37 3.44 -1.07 16.26
N ALA A 38 3.24 -1.52 15.01
CA ALA A 38 4.18 -2.36 14.27
C ALA A 38 5.50 -1.66 13.89
N GLY A 39 5.61 -0.36 14.09
CA GLY A 39 6.82 0.41 13.75
C GLY A 39 6.74 1.21 12.45
N LYS A 40 5.60 1.23 11.74
CA LYS A 40 5.42 1.93 10.45
C LYS A 40 5.81 3.41 10.53
N THR A 41 5.16 4.19 11.38
CA THR A 41 5.44 5.62 11.56
C THR A 41 6.86 5.86 12.06
N THR A 42 7.40 4.98 12.93
CA THR A 42 8.79 5.06 13.38
C THR A 42 9.76 4.88 12.21
N THR A 43 9.49 3.92 11.33
CA THR A 43 10.28 3.70 10.11
C THR A 43 10.25 4.94 9.20
N VAL A 44 9.07 5.50 8.92
CA VAL A 44 8.95 6.73 8.13
C VAL A 44 9.77 7.86 8.76
N ARG A 45 9.68 8.06 10.08
CA ARG A 45 10.45 9.12 10.78
C ARG A 45 11.96 8.92 10.67
N MET A 46 12.46 7.69 10.67
CA MET A 46 13.88 7.40 10.41
C MET A 46 14.26 7.70 8.97
N LEU A 47 13.49 7.19 8.01
CA LEU A 47 13.75 7.37 6.57
C LEU A 47 13.70 8.84 6.15
N THR A 48 12.88 9.64 6.80
CA THR A 48 12.76 11.09 6.55
C THR A 48 13.70 11.94 7.41
N SER A 49 14.64 11.29 8.11
CA SER A 49 15.62 11.96 8.99
C SER A 49 14.99 12.87 10.07
N LEU A 50 13.79 12.49 10.56
CA LEU A 50 13.14 13.16 11.70
C LEU A 50 13.64 12.59 13.04
N ILE A 51 14.06 11.33 13.06
CA ILE A 51 14.71 10.68 14.21
C ILE A 51 15.88 9.84 13.71
N ALA A 52 16.95 9.79 14.50
CA ALA A 52 18.10 8.95 14.20
C ALA A 52 17.78 7.45 14.47
N PRO A 53 18.28 6.51 13.64
CA PRO A 53 18.27 5.10 13.97
C PRO A 53 19.15 4.79 15.17
N THR A 54 18.88 3.69 15.86
CA THR A 54 19.73 3.19 16.95
C THR A 54 20.88 2.33 16.39
N ALA A 55 20.60 1.58 15.28
CA ALA A 55 21.58 0.78 14.57
C ALA A 55 21.15 0.60 13.10
N GLY A 56 22.04 0.06 12.29
CA GLY A 56 21.81 -0.12 10.86
C GLY A 56 21.96 1.17 10.05
N THR A 57 21.66 1.09 8.76
CA THR A 57 21.78 2.22 7.82
C THR A 57 20.55 2.35 6.95
N ALA A 58 20.30 3.57 6.45
CA ALA A 58 19.29 3.83 5.44
C ALA A 58 19.78 4.86 4.42
N ARG A 59 19.37 4.67 3.16
CA ARG A 59 19.64 5.61 2.07
C ARG A 59 18.37 5.95 1.33
N ILE A 60 18.18 7.23 1.04
CA ILE A 60 17.05 7.78 0.29
C ILE A 60 17.60 8.61 -0.85
N ASN A 61 17.28 8.24 -2.10
CA ASN A 61 17.82 8.92 -3.30
C ASN A 61 19.36 9.03 -3.31
N GLY A 62 20.07 8.03 -2.77
CA GLY A 62 21.52 8.04 -2.64
C GLY A 62 22.06 8.77 -1.42
N PHE A 63 21.27 9.57 -0.71
CA PHE A 63 21.63 10.26 0.53
C PHE A 63 21.53 9.33 1.73
N GLU A 64 22.45 9.43 2.67
CA GLU A 64 22.53 8.59 3.86
C GLU A 64 21.90 9.25 5.08
N VAL A 65 20.97 8.55 5.75
CA VAL A 65 20.32 9.02 6.99
C VAL A 65 21.35 9.19 8.09
N GLY A 66 21.28 10.32 8.80
CA GLY A 66 22.23 10.68 9.86
C GLY A 66 23.48 11.44 9.35
N ARG A 67 23.73 11.44 8.03
CA ARG A 67 24.82 12.17 7.40
C ARG A 67 24.31 13.30 6.51
N ASP A 68 23.37 12.98 5.63
CA ASP A 68 22.86 13.88 4.59
C ASP A 68 21.43 14.36 4.88
N ASP A 69 21.06 14.51 6.15
CA ASP A 69 19.69 14.73 6.62
C ASP A 69 18.98 15.91 5.95
N THR A 70 19.72 17.00 5.69
CA THR A 70 19.15 18.17 5.03
C THR A 70 18.80 17.89 3.58
N ALA A 71 19.67 17.15 2.86
CA ALA A 71 19.41 16.76 1.48
C ALA A 71 18.23 15.79 1.39
N ILE A 72 18.13 14.84 2.34
CA ILE A 72 16.97 13.93 2.44
C ILE A 72 15.69 14.75 2.63
N ARG A 73 15.62 15.64 3.62
CA ARG A 73 14.41 16.45 3.88
C ARG A 73 14.00 17.34 2.71
N ARG A 74 14.94 17.78 1.88
CA ARG A 74 14.65 18.51 0.64
C ARG A 74 14.17 17.62 -0.51
N SER A 75 14.52 16.34 -0.51
CA SER A 75 14.20 15.40 -1.59
C SER A 75 12.94 14.59 -1.33
N VAL A 76 12.33 14.69 -0.14
CA VAL A 76 11.17 13.88 0.26
C VAL A 76 9.96 14.75 0.60
N GLY A 77 8.78 14.30 0.17
CA GLY A 77 7.50 14.83 0.63
C GLY A 77 6.90 13.94 1.73
N ILE A 78 6.30 14.53 2.73
CA ILE A 78 5.73 13.77 3.85
C ILE A 78 4.30 14.22 4.11
N LEU A 79 3.39 13.25 4.06
CA LEU A 79 2.03 13.36 4.61
C LEU A 79 1.95 12.51 5.88
N THR A 80 1.76 13.15 7.01
CA THR A 80 1.54 12.47 8.30
C THR A 80 0.05 12.29 8.56
N GLU A 81 -0.31 11.32 9.39
CA GLU A 81 -1.70 11.07 9.82
C GLU A 81 -2.41 12.33 10.34
N THR A 82 -1.69 13.18 11.07
CA THR A 82 -2.19 14.47 11.54
C THR A 82 -1.35 15.59 10.94
N PRO A 83 -1.77 16.15 9.80
CA PRO A 83 -1.04 17.23 9.17
C PRO A 83 -1.16 18.52 9.99
N GLY A 84 -0.05 19.00 10.51
CA GLY A 84 0.02 20.30 11.20
C GLY A 84 -0.14 21.44 10.19
N MET A 85 -1.30 22.07 10.17
CA MET A 85 -1.59 23.28 9.41
C MET A 85 -1.84 24.45 10.35
N TYR A 86 -1.60 25.65 9.87
CA TYR A 86 -1.93 26.88 10.62
C TYR A 86 -3.40 27.22 10.36
N ASP A 87 -4.28 26.85 11.28
CA ASP A 87 -5.74 26.99 11.14
C ASP A 87 -6.19 28.44 10.90
N GLN A 88 -5.46 29.43 11.42
CA GLN A 88 -5.76 30.86 11.25
C GLN A 88 -5.32 31.44 9.90
N LEU A 89 -4.43 30.75 9.19
CA LEU A 89 -3.99 31.17 7.87
C LEU A 89 -4.90 30.61 6.79
N SER A 90 -5.00 31.35 5.66
CA SER A 90 -5.67 30.80 4.49
C SER A 90 -4.88 29.64 3.88
N ALA A 91 -5.54 28.80 3.06
CA ALA A 91 -4.89 27.69 2.37
C ALA A 91 -3.69 28.15 1.55
N GLN A 92 -3.86 29.25 0.78
CA GLN A 92 -2.78 29.85 0.00
C GLN A 92 -1.61 30.31 0.87
N LYS A 93 -1.88 30.99 1.99
CA LYS A 93 -0.83 31.45 2.91
C LYS A 93 -0.08 30.30 3.56
N ASN A 94 -0.80 29.23 3.96
CA ASN A 94 -0.17 28.01 4.47
C ASN A 94 0.82 27.45 3.45
N LEU A 95 0.38 27.21 2.21
CA LEU A 95 1.25 26.64 1.18
C LEU A 95 2.40 27.59 0.81
N THR A 96 2.15 28.90 0.72
CA THR A 96 3.20 29.91 0.46
C THR A 96 4.30 29.88 1.52
N LEU A 97 3.94 29.70 2.81
CA LEU A 97 4.91 29.58 3.88
C LEU A 97 5.82 28.37 3.67
N PHE A 98 5.23 27.19 3.44
CA PHE A 98 5.98 25.95 3.22
C PHE A 98 6.79 25.99 1.92
N ALA A 99 6.24 26.54 0.81
CA ALA A 99 6.97 26.68 -0.46
C ALA A 99 8.25 27.51 -0.29
N ARG A 100 8.17 28.59 0.52
CA ARG A 100 9.35 29.41 0.84
C ARG A 100 10.36 28.65 1.72
N LEU A 101 9.90 27.84 2.70
CA LEU A 101 10.77 27.03 3.53
C LEU A 101 11.51 25.95 2.71
N TYR A 102 10.87 25.44 1.66
CA TYR A 102 11.47 24.49 0.72
C TYR A 102 12.27 25.16 -0.40
N GLU A 103 12.39 26.51 -0.37
CA GLU A 103 13.13 27.30 -1.38
C GLU A 103 12.60 27.08 -2.82
N VAL A 104 11.27 26.93 -2.97
CA VAL A 104 10.62 26.76 -4.28
C VAL A 104 10.81 28.03 -5.11
N GLY A 105 11.30 27.89 -6.34
CA GLY A 105 11.63 29.05 -7.21
C GLY A 105 10.40 29.85 -7.63
N ASP A 106 9.37 29.20 -8.15
CA ASP A 106 8.06 29.81 -8.50
C ASP A 106 7.01 29.47 -7.45
N VAL A 107 7.05 30.17 -6.33
CA VAL A 107 6.09 29.96 -5.23
C VAL A 107 4.64 30.18 -5.66
N PRO A 108 4.26 31.28 -6.35
CA PRO A 108 2.88 31.50 -6.78
C PRO A 108 2.36 30.41 -7.72
N GLY A 109 3.15 30.06 -8.75
CA GLY A 109 2.76 29.03 -9.74
C GLY A 109 2.61 27.67 -9.13
N GLN A 110 3.51 27.23 -8.25
CA GLN A 110 3.42 25.94 -7.57
C GLN A 110 2.23 25.87 -6.60
N VAL A 111 1.97 26.93 -5.84
CA VAL A 111 0.80 26.98 -4.95
C VAL A 111 -0.50 26.92 -5.76
N GLU A 112 -0.61 27.66 -6.86
CA GLU A 112 -1.78 27.59 -7.74
C GLU A 112 -1.95 26.20 -8.35
N LYS A 113 -0.87 25.62 -8.91
CA LYS A 113 -0.83 24.29 -9.51
C LYS A 113 -1.46 23.24 -8.57
N TYR A 114 -0.96 23.13 -7.35
CA TYR A 114 -1.40 22.10 -6.42
C TYR A 114 -2.78 22.37 -5.81
N LEU A 115 -3.16 23.63 -5.57
CA LEU A 115 -4.51 23.97 -5.14
C LEU A 115 -5.56 23.64 -6.21
N ARG A 116 -5.25 23.88 -7.51
CA ARG A 116 -6.12 23.51 -8.62
C ARG A 116 -6.23 21.99 -8.76
N LEU A 117 -5.09 21.29 -8.73
CA LEU A 117 -5.01 19.85 -8.87
C LEU A 117 -5.90 19.12 -7.86
N LEU A 118 -5.95 19.59 -6.62
CA LEU A 118 -6.76 18.98 -5.56
C LEU A 118 -8.11 19.67 -5.31
N GLY A 119 -8.53 20.58 -6.22
CA GLY A 119 -9.84 21.21 -6.17
C GLY A 119 -10.04 22.17 -5.00
N LEU A 120 -8.96 22.80 -4.51
CA LEU A 120 -8.98 23.77 -3.41
C LEU A 120 -8.81 25.23 -3.87
N TRP A 121 -8.66 25.49 -5.16
CA TRP A 121 -8.36 26.83 -5.67
C TRP A 121 -9.40 27.88 -5.31
N GLU A 122 -10.68 27.55 -5.43
CA GLU A 122 -11.79 28.48 -5.12
C GLU A 122 -11.87 28.81 -3.61
N ARG A 123 -11.31 27.93 -2.78
CA ARG A 123 -11.27 28.10 -1.32
C ARG A 123 -9.90 28.58 -0.82
N ARG A 124 -8.99 29.02 -1.72
CA ARG A 124 -7.60 29.38 -1.39
C ARG A 124 -7.45 30.50 -0.36
N ASN A 125 -8.43 31.38 -0.28
CA ASN A 125 -8.44 32.51 0.65
C ASN A 125 -9.09 32.21 2.00
N ASP A 126 -9.77 31.06 2.11
CA ASP A 126 -10.47 30.68 3.35
C ASP A 126 -9.46 30.20 4.40
N ALA A 127 -9.75 30.51 5.66
CA ALA A 127 -8.95 30.03 6.77
C ALA A 127 -9.03 28.49 6.88
N VAL A 128 -7.89 27.82 7.06
CA VAL A 128 -7.81 26.36 7.08
C VAL A 128 -8.61 25.77 8.26
N GLY A 129 -8.82 26.53 9.33
CA GLY A 129 -9.69 26.14 10.44
C GLY A 129 -11.14 25.83 10.03
N SER A 130 -11.64 26.45 8.94
CA SER A 130 -12.98 26.22 8.40
C SER A 130 -13.06 25.01 7.46
N PHE A 131 -11.94 24.36 7.14
CA PHE A 131 -11.90 23.24 6.20
C PHE A 131 -12.41 21.96 6.84
N SER A 132 -13.14 21.17 6.05
CA SER A 132 -13.44 19.78 6.42
C SER A 132 -12.16 18.95 6.57
N LYS A 133 -12.25 17.81 7.25
CA LYS A 133 -11.11 16.89 7.39
C LYS A 133 -10.52 16.52 6.01
N GLY A 134 -11.36 16.21 5.03
CA GLY A 134 -10.94 15.90 3.67
C GLY A 134 -10.25 17.08 2.96
N MET A 135 -10.72 18.32 3.16
CA MET A 135 -10.06 19.50 2.61
C MET A 135 -8.69 19.76 3.29
N LYS A 136 -8.59 19.56 4.61
CA LYS A 136 -7.30 19.64 5.32
C LYS A 136 -6.32 18.59 4.82
N GLN A 137 -6.79 17.38 4.54
CA GLN A 137 -5.97 16.30 3.98
C GLN A 137 -5.46 16.65 2.57
N LYS A 138 -6.34 17.11 1.69
CA LYS A 138 -5.94 17.61 0.36
C LYS A 138 -4.89 18.73 0.45
N LEU A 139 -5.07 19.67 1.35
CA LEU A 139 -4.10 20.74 1.56
C LEU A 139 -2.74 20.21 2.06
N ALA A 140 -2.75 19.19 2.92
CA ALA A 140 -1.55 18.54 3.40
C ALA A 140 -0.80 17.78 2.28
N ILE A 141 -1.54 17.18 1.36
CA ILE A 141 -0.98 16.57 0.15
C ILE A 141 -0.34 17.66 -0.74
N CYS A 142 -1.04 18.80 -0.98
CA CYS A 142 -0.43 19.94 -1.68
C CYS A 142 0.92 20.32 -1.05
N ARG A 143 0.95 20.47 0.28
CA ARG A 143 2.17 20.82 1.00
C ARG A 143 3.30 19.83 0.79
N ALA A 144 3.00 18.53 0.86
CA ALA A 144 3.99 17.48 0.68
C ALA A 144 4.65 17.49 -0.71
N LEU A 145 4.00 18.11 -1.70
CA LEU A 145 4.45 18.11 -3.10
C LEU A 145 4.99 19.44 -3.61
N LEU A 146 4.88 20.53 -2.86
CA LEU A 146 5.24 21.88 -3.30
C LEU A 146 6.64 21.97 -3.92
N HIS A 147 7.59 21.22 -3.42
CA HIS A 147 9.00 21.20 -3.85
C HIS A 147 9.30 20.05 -4.83
N GLU A 148 8.25 19.41 -5.36
CA GLU A 148 8.33 18.31 -6.35
C GLU A 148 9.29 17.17 -5.94
N PRO A 149 9.09 16.55 -4.77
CA PRO A 149 9.99 15.53 -4.24
C PRO A 149 10.01 14.30 -5.12
N ALA A 150 11.17 13.63 -5.22
CA ALA A 150 11.31 12.35 -5.92
C ALA A 150 10.67 11.19 -5.15
N VAL A 151 10.63 11.28 -3.81
CA VAL A 151 10.02 10.28 -2.92
C VAL A 151 8.94 10.91 -2.06
N VAL A 152 7.77 10.28 -2.00
CA VAL A 152 6.63 10.74 -1.19
C VAL A 152 6.28 9.68 -0.15
N PHE A 153 6.32 10.04 1.11
CA PHE A 153 5.88 9.23 2.24
C PHE A 153 4.45 9.62 2.60
N LEU A 154 3.54 8.65 2.57
CA LEU A 154 2.13 8.83 2.90
C LEU A 154 1.79 7.93 4.11
N ASP A 155 1.51 8.53 5.25
CA ASP A 155 1.12 7.79 6.46
C ASP A 155 -0.39 7.91 6.65
N GLU A 156 -1.12 6.80 6.41
CA GLU A 156 -2.57 6.67 6.48
C GLU A 156 -3.34 7.75 5.68
N PRO A 157 -3.07 7.91 4.37
CA PRO A 157 -3.53 9.08 3.60
C PRO A 157 -5.05 9.17 3.46
N THR A 158 -5.78 8.07 3.59
CA THR A 158 -7.25 8.01 3.47
C THR A 158 -7.98 7.83 4.79
N SER A 159 -7.22 7.74 5.91
CA SER A 159 -7.80 7.45 7.22
C SER A 159 -8.84 8.49 7.65
N GLY A 160 -10.06 8.00 7.94
CA GLY A 160 -11.18 8.82 8.40
C GLY A 160 -11.68 9.85 7.38
N LEU A 161 -11.41 9.64 6.11
CA LEU A 161 -12.04 10.37 5.00
C LEU A 161 -13.35 9.69 4.60
N ASP A 162 -14.26 10.48 4.05
CA ASP A 162 -15.43 9.95 3.34
C ASP A 162 -15.00 9.23 2.04
N PRO A 163 -15.88 8.39 1.44
CA PRO A 163 -15.53 7.61 0.26
C PRO A 163 -15.10 8.46 -0.95
N GLU A 164 -15.68 9.66 -1.11
CA GLU A 164 -15.34 10.56 -2.22
C GLU A 164 -13.94 11.16 -2.04
N ALA A 165 -13.64 11.69 -0.85
CA ALA A 165 -12.33 12.22 -0.53
C ALA A 165 -11.24 11.14 -0.61
N ALA A 166 -11.52 9.92 -0.12
CA ALA A 166 -10.61 8.79 -0.24
C ALA A 166 -10.34 8.39 -1.70
N ARG A 167 -11.38 8.44 -2.57
CA ARG A 167 -11.22 8.19 -4.01
C ARG A 167 -10.28 9.20 -4.64
N LEU A 168 -10.46 10.49 -4.36
CA LEU A 168 -9.60 11.55 -4.89
C LEU A 168 -8.14 11.40 -4.46
N VAL A 169 -7.90 10.96 -3.20
CA VAL A 169 -6.53 10.67 -2.74
C VAL A 169 -5.92 9.49 -3.52
N ARG A 170 -6.68 8.43 -3.79
CA ARG A 170 -6.20 7.30 -4.60
C ARG A 170 -5.91 7.69 -6.05
N GLU A 171 -6.79 8.45 -6.69
CA GLU A 171 -6.58 8.99 -8.04
C GLU A 171 -5.30 9.83 -8.10
N PHE A 172 -5.10 10.65 -7.08
CA PHE A 172 -3.90 11.46 -6.94
C PHE A 172 -2.62 10.60 -6.76
N VAL A 173 -2.66 9.54 -5.94
CA VAL A 173 -1.52 8.61 -5.81
C VAL A 173 -1.17 7.99 -7.16
N ALA A 174 -2.17 7.61 -7.96
CA ALA A 174 -1.96 7.08 -9.30
C ALA A 174 -1.34 8.14 -10.24
N GLU A 175 -1.75 9.40 -10.13
CA GLU A 175 -1.22 10.50 -10.94
C GLU A 175 0.27 10.77 -10.64
N ILE A 176 0.65 10.87 -9.36
CA ILE A 176 2.06 11.12 -8.99
C ILE A 176 2.95 9.91 -9.31
N LYS A 177 2.42 8.68 -9.25
CA LYS A 177 3.10 7.49 -9.76
C LYS A 177 3.36 7.61 -11.26
N ALA A 178 2.36 8.01 -12.05
CA ALA A 178 2.50 8.19 -13.50
C ALA A 178 3.55 9.26 -13.87
N GLN A 179 3.84 10.20 -12.96
CA GLN A 179 4.93 11.17 -13.08
C GLN A 179 6.32 10.58 -12.72
N GLY A 180 6.41 9.28 -12.42
CA GLY A 180 7.66 8.59 -12.09
C GLY A 180 8.13 8.76 -10.64
N ARG A 181 7.30 9.27 -9.73
CA ARG A 181 7.68 9.45 -8.32
C ARG A 181 7.56 8.13 -7.55
N THR A 182 8.48 7.92 -6.63
CA THR A 182 8.44 6.78 -5.70
C THR A 182 7.54 7.12 -4.53
N ILE A 183 6.63 6.21 -4.17
CA ILE A 183 5.67 6.41 -3.09
C ILE A 183 5.84 5.32 -2.03
N PHE A 184 6.04 5.73 -0.78
CA PHE A 184 6.06 4.84 0.38
C PHE A 184 4.76 5.05 1.16
N LEU A 185 3.83 4.11 1.02
CA LEU A 185 2.49 4.17 1.57
C LEU A 185 2.38 3.31 2.84
N CYS A 186 2.24 3.94 4.01
CA CYS A 186 1.87 3.23 5.23
C CYS A 186 0.35 3.21 5.34
N THR A 187 -0.22 2.02 5.44
CA THR A 187 -1.65 1.87 5.67
C THR A 187 -1.97 0.57 6.39
N HIS A 188 -3.09 0.54 7.09
CA HIS A 188 -3.73 -0.66 7.58
C HIS A 188 -4.93 -1.07 6.72
N ASN A 189 -5.29 -0.26 5.73
CA ASN A 189 -6.34 -0.54 4.75
C ASN A 189 -5.78 -1.43 3.63
N LEU A 190 -6.06 -2.72 3.73
CA LEU A 190 -5.52 -3.74 2.83
C LEU A 190 -6.12 -3.67 1.43
N ASP A 191 -7.38 -3.22 1.29
CA ASP A 191 -8.00 -2.96 -0.02
C ASP A 191 -7.32 -1.81 -0.76
N GLU A 192 -6.91 -0.78 -0.03
CA GLU A 192 -6.16 0.34 -0.61
C GLU A 192 -4.77 -0.12 -1.08
N ALA A 193 -4.07 -0.88 -0.25
CA ALA A 193 -2.76 -1.44 -0.59
C ALA A 193 -2.85 -2.35 -1.82
N ASP A 194 -3.89 -3.18 -1.90
CA ASP A 194 -4.14 -4.08 -3.03
C ASP A 194 -4.34 -3.35 -4.36
N ARG A 195 -4.98 -2.19 -4.32
CA ARG A 195 -5.29 -1.39 -5.51
C ARG A 195 -4.16 -0.48 -5.97
N LEU A 196 -3.35 0.01 -5.04
CA LEU A 196 -2.37 1.07 -5.32
C LEU A 196 -0.94 0.58 -5.40
N CYS A 197 -0.59 -0.47 -4.63
CA CYS A 197 0.80 -0.85 -4.43
C CYS A 197 1.28 -1.87 -5.47
N ASP A 198 2.48 -1.65 -5.99
CA ASP A 198 3.18 -2.62 -6.84
C ASP A 198 3.71 -3.78 -6.00
N ARG A 199 4.28 -3.46 -4.83
CA ARG A 199 4.73 -4.42 -3.83
C ARG A 199 4.29 -3.97 -2.45
N VAL A 200 4.16 -4.94 -1.56
CA VAL A 200 3.81 -4.69 -0.16
C VAL A 200 4.81 -5.39 0.76
N GLY A 201 5.15 -4.72 1.85
CA GLY A 201 5.90 -5.29 2.96
C GLY A 201 4.99 -5.40 4.18
N VAL A 202 4.92 -6.58 4.79
CA VAL A 202 4.18 -6.82 6.03
C VAL A 202 5.11 -6.70 7.22
N MET A 203 4.78 -5.79 8.13
CA MET A 203 5.62 -5.39 9.27
C MET A 203 4.97 -5.72 10.60
N GLN A 204 5.73 -6.37 11.50
CA GLN A 204 5.39 -6.58 12.91
C GLN A 204 6.66 -6.40 13.76
N GLN A 205 7.07 -5.13 13.99
CA GLN A 205 8.38 -4.73 14.54
C GLN A 205 9.55 -5.11 13.63
N ARG A 206 9.51 -6.30 13.00
CA ARG A 206 10.39 -6.76 11.93
C ARG A 206 9.61 -6.95 10.63
N LEU A 207 10.31 -6.94 9.53
CA LEU A 207 9.72 -7.21 8.22
C LEU A 207 9.49 -8.73 8.09
N LEU A 208 8.23 -9.13 7.90
CA LEU A 208 7.86 -10.56 7.77
C LEU A 208 8.04 -11.05 6.32
N THR A 209 7.61 -10.25 5.36
CA THR A 209 7.71 -10.57 3.93
C THR A 209 7.62 -9.31 3.07
N VAL A 210 8.13 -9.42 1.83
CA VAL A 210 7.96 -8.38 0.79
C VAL A 210 7.72 -9.08 -0.54
N ASP A 211 6.57 -8.78 -1.17
CA ASP A 211 6.30 -9.23 -2.53
C ASP A 211 5.13 -8.42 -3.15
N THR A 212 4.75 -8.72 -4.39
CA THR A 212 3.53 -8.20 -4.99
C THR A 212 2.30 -8.80 -4.28
N PRO A 213 1.16 -8.09 -4.19
CA PRO A 213 -0.07 -8.64 -3.61
C PRO A 213 -0.46 -9.98 -4.22
N THR A 214 -0.31 -10.12 -5.54
CA THR A 214 -0.61 -11.36 -6.27
C THR A 214 0.33 -12.51 -5.90
N ALA A 215 1.64 -12.25 -5.79
CA ALA A 215 2.62 -13.26 -5.41
C ALA A 215 2.38 -13.76 -3.98
N LEU A 216 2.07 -12.87 -3.04
CA LEU A 216 1.75 -13.23 -1.65
C LEU A 216 0.51 -14.13 -1.57
N ARG A 217 -0.57 -13.82 -2.32
CA ARG A 217 -1.75 -14.69 -2.40
C ARG A 217 -1.38 -16.07 -2.91
N ARG A 218 -0.62 -16.12 -4.01
CA ARG A 218 -0.21 -17.38 -4.63
C ARG A 218 0.67 -18.23 -3.71
N GLN A 219 1.56 -17.61 -2.97
CA GLN A 219 2.46 -18.29 -2.04
C GLN A 219 1.70 -18.94 -0.86
N LEU A 220 0.67 -18.28 -0.35
CA LEU A 220 -0.05 -18.74 0.85
C LEU A 220 -1.21 -19.68 0.52
N TYR A 221 -1.90 -19.47 -0.57
CA TYR A 221 -3.15 -20.16 -0.91
C TYR A 221 -3.10 -20.95 -2.21
N GLY A 222 -2.00 -20.88 -2.98
CA GLY A 222 -1.94 -21.45 -4.31
C GLY A 222 -2.88 -20.74 -5.29
N ARG A 223 -3.21 -21.42 -6.39
CA ARG A 223 -4.25 -20.99 -7.33
C ARG A 223 -5.41 -21.97 -7.21
N LYS A 224 -6.55 -21.53 -6.70
CA LYS A 224 -7.78 -22.33 -6.61
C LYS A 224 -8.81 -21.78 -7.59
N VAL A 225 -9.51 -22.71 -8.27
CA VAL A 225 -10.62 -22.39 -9.17
C VAL A 225 -11.90 -22.94 -8.58
N VAL A 226 -12.94 -22.16 -8.64
CA VAL A 226 -14.29 -22.54 -8.17
C VAL A 226 -15.13 -22.87 -9.39
N PHE A 227 -15.62 -24.10 -9.45
CA PHE A 227 -16.64 -24.53 -10.41
C PHE A 227 -17.99 -24.51 -9.68
N HIS A 228 -18.86 -23.60 -10.04
CA HIS A 228 -20.23 -23.55 -9.55
C HIS A 228 -21.08 -24.44 -10.42
N LEU A 229 -21.68 -25.45 -9.81
CA LEU A 229 -22.56 -26.41 -10.47
C LEU A 229 -24.00 -26.21 -10.00
N ARG A 230 -24.98 -26.64 -10.78
CA ARG A 230 -26.37 -26.68 -10.31
C ARG A 230 -26.48 -27.64 -9.13
N GLU A 231 -25.84 -28.81 -9.24
CA GLU A 231 -25.75 -29.84 -8.21
C GLU A 231 -24.42 -30.58 -8.37
N VAL A 232 -23.79 -30.96 -7.27
CA VAL A 232 -22.56 -31.72 -7.29
C VAL A 232 -22.90 -33.22 -7.18
N GLY A 233 -22.83 -33.91 -8.33
CA GLY A 233 -22.99 -35.39 -8.37
C GLY A 233 -21.86 -36.11 -7.62
N ALA A 234 -22.17 -37.20 -6.97
CA ALA A 234 -21.27 -37.94 -6.06
C ALA A 234 -19.91 -38.35 -6.67
N GLY A 235 -19.83 -38.52 -7.99
CA GLY A 235 -18.58 -38.89 -8.69
C GLY A 235 -17.71 -37.72 -9.20
N LEU A 236 -18.23 -36.50 -9.19
CA LEU A 236 -17.55 -35.35 -9.80
C LEU A 236 -16.26 -34.94 -9.06
N PRO A 237 -16.20 -34.90 -7.72
CA PRO A 237 -14.94 -34.64 -7.02
C PRO A 237 -13.85 -35.66 -7.35
N ALA A 238 -14.18 -36.96 -7.38
CA ALA A 238 -13.25 -38.04 -7.72
C ALA A 238 -12.78 -37.94 -9.19
N LEU A 239 -13.68 -37.58 -10.12
CA LEU A 239 -13.35 -37.32 -11.52
C LEU A 239 -12.30 -36.22 -11.63
N LEU A 240 -12.51 -35.07 -10.98
CA LEU A 240 -11.54 -33.99 -11.03
C LEU A 240 -10.22 -34.35 -10.37
N GLN A 241 -10.26 -35.08 -9.25
CA GLN A 241 -9.05 -35.53 -8.54
C GLN A 241 -8.22 -36.53 -9.36
N SER A 242 -8.79 -37.18 -10.38
CA SER A 242 -8.07 -38.12 -11.23
C SER A 242 -7.12 -37.47 -12.23
N PHE A 243 -7.23 -36.15 -12.46
CA PHE A 243 -6.33 -35.43 -13.35
C PHE A 243 -4.96 -35.20 -12.68
N PRO A 244 -3.82 -35.52 -13.32
CA PRO A 244 -2.50 -35.42 -12.70
C PRO A 244 -2.09 -34.01 -12.28
N PHE A 245 -2.70 -32.98 -12.86
CA PHE A 245 -2.42 -31.58 -12.58
C PHE A 245 -3.35 -30.98 -11.51
N VAL A 246 -4.31 -31.75 -10.99
CA VAL A 246 -5.19 -31.34 -9.89
C VAL A 246 -4.54 -31.71 -8.58
N LYS A 247 -4.29 -30.70 -7.75
CA LYS A 247 -3.63 -30.86 -6.44
C LYS A 247 -4.61 -31.31 -5.35
N GLU A 248 -5.76 -30.66 -5.32
CA GLU A 248 -6.79 -30.89 -4.33
C GLU A 248 -8.16 -30.55 -4.92
N VAL A 249 -9.18 -31.24 -4.44
CA VAL A 249 -10.59 -30.93 -4.72
C VAL A 249 -11.35 -30.89 -3.42
N GLU A 250 -12.00 -29.77 -3.15
CA GLU A 250 -12.85 -29.56 -1.98
C GLU A 250 -14.26 -29.27 -2.45
N GLN A 251 -15.26 -29.92 -1.85
CA GLN A 251 -16.66 -29.63 -2.13
C GLN A 251 -17.25 -28.76 -1.03
N VAL A 252 -17.83 -27.63 -1.43
CA VAL A 252 -18.57 -26.73 -0.56
C VAL A 252 -19.92 -26.46 -1.18
N GLU A 253 -20.99 -27.02 -0.64
CA GLU A 253 -22.33 -26.93 -1.23
C GLU A 253 -22.34 -27.36 -2.71
N ASN A 254 -22.79 -26.48 -3.60
CA ASN A 254 -22.84 -26.66 -5.06
C ASN A 254 -21.56 -26.21 -5.78
N LYS A 255 -20.44 -26.15 -5.09
CA LYS A 255 -19.16 -25.68 -5.61
C LYS A 255 -18.09 -26.74 -5.45
N LEU A 256 -17.23 -26.86 -6.46
CA LEU A 256 -15.98 -27.60 -6.38
C LEU A 256 -14.83 -26.59 -6.42
N LEU A 257 -14.03 -26.55 -5.37
CA LEU A 257 -12.82 -25.77 -5.26
C LEU A 257 -11.65 -26.67 -5.67
N VAL A 258 -10.96 -26.30 -6.73
CA VAL A 258 -9.91 -27.13 -7.34
C VAL A 258 -8.58 -26.38 -7.32
N GLY A 259 -7.58 -26.97 -6.67
CA GLY A 259 -6.21 -26.46 -6.65
C GLY A 259 -5.48 -26.80 -7.95
N LEU A 260 -4.99 -25.77 -8.66
CA LEU A 260 -4.34 -25.87 -9.98
C LEU A 260 -3.02 -25.10 -10.02
N ASP A 261 -2.09 -25.53 -10.87
CA ASP A 261 -0.87 -24.75 -11.16
C ASP A 261 -1.08 -23.71 -12.24
N ASP A 262 -1.77 -24.09 -13.30
CA ASP A 262 -2.07 -23.25 -14.46
C ASP A 262 -3.56 -23.31 -14.83
N PRO A 263 -4.42 -22.55 -14.12
CA PRO A 263 -5.85 -22.49 -14.41
C PRO A 263 -6.17 -22.12 -15.86
N ASP A 264 -5.36 -21.26 -16.48
CA ASP A 264 -5.65 -20.77 -17.83
C ASP A 264 -5.59 -21.90 -18.86
N ALA A 265 -4.63 -22.80 -18.75
CA ALA A 265 -4.51 -23.99 -19.60
C ALA A 265 -5.39 -25.16 -19.13
N GLN A 266 -5.61 -25.30 -17.83
CA GLN A 266 -6.22 -26.50 -17.22
C GLN A 266 -7.75 -26.39 -17.08
N ASN A 267 -8.32 -25.21 -16.86
CA ASN A 267 -9.77 -25.00 -16.75
C ASN A 267 -10.57 -25.53 -17.95
N PRO A 268 -10.18 -25.30 -19.22
CA PRO A 268 -10.95 -25.82 -20.34
C PRO A 268 -11.04 -27.35 -20.37
N VAL A 269 -10.03 -28.05 -19.84
CA VAL A 269 -10.02 -29.52 -19.74
C VAL A 269 -11.01 -29.98 -18.68
N LEU A 270 -10.97 -29.38 -17.49
CA LEU A 270 -11.86 -29.72 -16.38
C LEU A 270 -13.32 -29.40 -16.68
N VAL A 271 -13.59 -28.24 -17.31
CA VAL A 271 -14.95 -27.89 -17.74
C VAL A 271 -15.51 -28.93 -18.70
N ARG A 272 -14.74 -29.38 -19.71
CA ARG A 272 -15.17 -30.42 -20.64
C ARG A 272 -15.46 -31.73 -19.92
N ALA A 273 -14.59 -32.13 -19.00
CA ALA A 273 -14.78 -33.37 -18.25
C ALA A 273 -16.05 -33.32 -17.38
N LEU A 274 -16.31 -32.20 -16.71
CA LEU A 274 -17.52 -31.99 -15.92
C LEU A 274 -18.79 -32.06 -16.79
N VAL A 275 -18.80 -31.38 -17.93
CA VAL A 275 -19.96 -31.38 -18.85
C VAL A 275 -20.18 -32.78 -19.45
N GLN A 276 -19.11 -33.51 -19.85
CA GLN A 276 -19.19 -34.88 -20.33
C GLN A 276 -19.71 -35.86 -19.26
N ALA A 277 -19.43 -35.59 -18.00
CA ALA A 277 -19.96 -36.33 -16.86
C ALA A 277 -21.41 -35.95 -16.48
N GLY A 278 -22.05 -35.07 -17.26
CA GLY A 278 -23.44 -34.64 -17.07
C GLY A 278 -23.61 -33.51 -16.03
N ALA A 279 -22.55 -32.83 -15.65
CA ALA A 279 -22.65 -31.70 -14.73
C ALA A 279 -23.13 -30.43 -15.44
N ASP A 280 -24.08 -29.72 -14.83
CA ASP A 280 -24.54 -28.39 -15.25
C ASP A 280 -23.60 -27.32 -14.64
N VAL A 281 -22.57 -26.93 -15.39
CA VAL A 281 -21.63 -25.88 -14.98
C VAL A 281 -22.28 -24.51 -15.16
N GLN A 282 -22.50 -23.77 -14.07
CA GLN A 282 -23.12 -22.45 -14.07
C GLN A 282 -22.10 -21.32 -14.19
N PHE A 283 -20.98 -21.46 -13.48
CA PHE A 283 -19.92 -20.44 -13.45
C PHE A 283 -18.56 -21.09 -13.12
N VAL A 284 -17.49 -20.56 -13.70
CA VAL A 284 -16.11 -20.93 -13.39
C VAL A 284 -15.31 -19.67 -13.13
N GLY A 285 -14.62 -19.60 -12.02
CA GLY A 285 -13.80 -18.44 -11.68
C GLY A 285 -12.69 -18.78 -10.73
N GLU A 286 -11.63 -17.98 -10.75
CA GLU A 286 -10.53 -18.13 -9.79
C GLU A 286 -11.01 -17.66 -8.40
N LEU A 287 -10.73 -18.47 -7.38
CA LEU A 287 -10.95 -18.09 -5.97
C LEU A 287 -9.92 -17.03 -5.61
N ARG A 288 -10.37 -15.80 -5.50
CA ARG A 288 -9.51 -14.69 -5.11
C ARG A 288 -9.56 -14.51 -3.59
N HIS A 289 -8.49 -14.87 -2.94
CA HIS A 289 -8.27 -14.46 -1.55
C HIS A 289 -7.99 -12.95 -1.51
N SER A 290 -8.49 -12.29 -0.49
CA SER A 290 -8.20 -10.88 -0.25
C SER A 290 -6.74 -10.70 0.25
N LEU A 291 -6.19 -9.51 0.15
CA LEU A 291 -4.93 -9.21 0.82
C LEU A 291 -5.08 -9.27 2.35
N GLU A 292 -6.32 -9.15 2.86
CA GLU A 292 -6.66 -9.32 4.28
C GLU A 292 -6.43 -10.75 4.75
N ASP A 293 -6.88 -11.76 3.98
CA ASP A 293 -6.65 -13.17 4.31
C ASP A 293 -5.15 -13.47 4.38
N VAL A 294 -4.39 -12.94 3.40
CA VAL A 294 -2.92 -13.05 3.36
C VAL A 294 -2.29 -12.44 4.60
N TYR A 295 -2.67 -11.22 4.92
CA TYR A 295 -2.15 -10.47 6.06
C TYR A 295 -2.41 -11.19 7.39
N LEU A 296 -3.66 -11.63 7.64
CA LEU A 296 -4.04 -12.35 8.85
C LEU A 296 -3.22 -13.64 9.00
N SER A 297 -3.04 -14.40 7.91
CA SER A 297 -2.23 -15.63 7.92
C SER A 297 -0.76 -15.37 8.27
N LEU A 298 -0.18 -14.27 7.76
CA LEU A 298 1.21 -13.90 8.04
C LEU A 298 1.42 -13.46 9.49
N ILE A 299 0.50 -12.65 10.03
CA ILE A 299 0.58 -12.17 11.42
C ILE A 299 0.43 -13.32 12.41
N GLN A 300 -0.47 -14.26 12.16
CA GLN A 300 -0.64 -15.45 13.02
C GLN A 300 0.62 -16.31 13.05
N ARG A 301 1.27 -16.55 11.91
CA ARG A 301 2.53 -17.31 11.83
C ARG A 301 3.68 -16.60 12.54
N GLY A 302 3.80 -15.26 12.37
CA GLY A 302 4.85 -14.47 13.01
C GLY A 302 4.71 -14.32 14.53
N THR A 303 3.57 -14.70 15.12
CA THR A 303 3.36 -14.68 16.58
C THR A 303 3.75 -16.02 17.23
N THR A 304 4.01 -17.04 16.43
CA THR A 304 4.28 -18.43 16.91
C THR A 304 5.79 -18.77 16.87
N GLU A 305 6.61 -17.90 16.27
CA GLU A 305 8.09 -17.94 16.28
C GLU A 305 8.67 -16.88 17.25
#